data_9ab4d351a614277083942f6f4af33ba6
#
_entry.id   9ab4d351a614277083942f6f4af33ba6
#
_cell.length_a   1.000
_cell.length_b   1.000
_cell.length_c   1.000
_cell.angle_alpha   90.00
_cell.angle_beta   90.00
_cell.angle_gamma   90.00
#
_symmetry.space_group_name_H-M   'P 1'
#
loop_
_entity.id
_entity.type
_entity.pdbx_description
1 polymer ?
#
loop_
_entity_poly.entity_id
_entity_poly.type
_entity_poly.pdbx_seq_one_letter_code
_entity_poly.pdbx_strand_id
1 'polypeptide(L)'
;MNDKLIGIDFGLSKVGLSISDPLKIISIPLKVIKYKNRDDLLSRLKEIAIENDVKSFVIGYPLNMNNKKNEMTKLVDDLFDELINLNFNVFLQDERLS
;
A
#
# COMPACT_ATOMS: atom_id res chain seq x y z
N MET A 1 21.55 1.45 -5.77
CA MET A 1 20.67 1.86 -4.70
C MET A 1 19.23 1.61 -5.07
N ASN A 2 18.47 1.02 -4.16
CA ASN A 2 17.14 0.58 -4.48
C ASN A 2 16.09 1.50 -3.90
N ASP A 3 15.58 2.39 -4.74
CA ASP A 3 14.57 3.35 -4.33
C ASP A 3 13.18 2.98 -4.81
N LYS A 4 12.98 1.70 -5.09
CA LYS A 4 11.67 1.26 -5.55
C LYS A 4 10.62 1.39 -4.46
N LEU A 5 9.40 1.62 -4.90
CA LEU A 5 8.24 1.74 -4.02
C LEU A 5 7.21 0.71 -4.41
N ILE A 6 6.52 0.18 -3.42
CA ILE A 6 5.36 -0.67 -3.69
C ILE A 6 4.12 0.19 -3.47
N GLY A 7 3.33 0.35 -4.51
CA GLY A 7 2.06 1.04 -4.41
C GLY A 7 0.98 0.09 -3.99
N ILE A 8 0.12 0.53 -3.09
CA ILE A 8 -1.00 -0.25 -2.60
C ILE A 8 -2.29 0.49 -2.95
N ASP A 9 -3.13 -0.16 -3.73
CA ASP A 9 -4.41 0.39 -4.15
C ASP A 9 -5.51 -0.48 -3.58
N PHE A 10 -6.31 0.06 -2.66
CA PHE A 10 -7.33 -0.70 -1.97
C PHE A 10 -8.61 -0.83 -2.76
N GLY A 11 -9.06 -2.08 -2.90
CA GLY A 11 -10.39 -2.38 -3.42
C GLY A 11 -11.25 -2.89 -2.28
N LEU A 12 -12.41 -3.43 -2.62
CA LEU A 12 -13.38 -3.85 -1.60
C LEU A 12 -12.90 -4.99 -0.71
N SER A 13 -12.31 -6.00 -1.27
CA SER A 13 -11.81 -7.12 -0.47
C SER A 13 -10.47 -7.61 -0.96
N LYS A 14 -9.81 -6.75 -1.73
CA LYS A 14 -8.53 -7.10 -2.30
C LYS A 14 -7.72 -5.82 -2.50
N VAL A 15 -6.42 -5.98 -2.64
CA VAL A 15 -5.55 -4.84 -2.91
C VAL A 15 -4.75 -5.12 -4.16
N GLY A 16 -4.58 -4.09 -4.97
CA GLY A 16 -3.71 -4.14 -6.12
C GLY A 16 -2.34 -3.61 -5.72
N LEU A 17 -1.31 -4.31 -6.13
CA LEU A 17 0.06 -3.91 -5.83
C LEU A 17 0.79 -3.61 -7.10
N SER A 18 1.66 -2.61 -7.02
CA SER A 18 2.50 -2.25 -8.15
C SER A 18 3.88 -1.86 -7.63
N ILE A 19 4.87 -1.92 -8.51
CA ILE A 19 6.21 -1.44 -8.20
C ILE A 19 6.47 -0.21 -9.03
N SER A 20 6.94 0.85 -8.39
CA SER A 20 7.31 2.08 -9.06
C SER A 20 8.78 2.37 -8.84
N ASP A 21 9.42 2.87 -9.88
CA ASP A 21 10.77 3.38 -9.79
C ASP A 21 10.65 4.92 -9.80
N PRO A 22 11.00 5.61 -8.71
CA PRO A 22 10.85 7.06 -8.66
C PRO A 22 11.56 7.79 -9.80
N LEU A 23 12.65 7.23 -10.27
CA LEU A 23 13.42 7.85 -11.33
C LEU A 23 12.77 7.74 -12.69
N LYS A 24 11.99 6.70 -12.89
CA LYS A 24 11.36 6.46 -14.18
C LYS A 24 9.89 6.82 -14.21
N ILE A 25 9.32 7.03 -13.05
CA ILE A 25 7.89 7.40 -12.92
C ILE A 25 6.99 6.37 -13.61
N ILE A 26 7.43 5.14 -13.63
CA ILE A 26 6.67 4.04 -14.23
C ILE A 26 6.18 3.13 -13.12
N SER A 27 4.90 2.81 -13.19
CA SER A 27 4.29 1.88 -12.25
C SER A 27 3.97 0.60 -12.99
N ILE A 28 4.53 -0.50 -12.52
CA ILE A 28 4.34 -1.80 -13.13
C ILE A 28 3.42 -2.62 -12.22
N PRO A 29 2.28 -3.09 -12.74
CA PRO A 29 1.40 -3.94 -11.93
C PRO A 29 2.15 -5.18 -11.46
N LEU A 30 2.06 -5.47 -10.18
CA LEU A 30 2.75 -6.61 -9.61
C LEU A 30 1.80 -7.77 -9.39
N LYS A 31 0.75 -7.57 -8.63
CA LYS A 31 -0.28 -8.59 -8.42
C LYS A 31 -1.45 -7.99 -7.69
N VAL A 32 -2.55 -8.73 -7.70
CA VAL A 32 -3.72 -8.41 -6.89
C VAL A 32 -3.83 -9.51 -5.84
N ILE A 33 -3.95 -9.13 -4.58
CA ILE A 33 -4.09 -10.12 -3.51
C ILE A 33 -5.39 -9.94 -2.78
N LYS A 34 -5.94 -11.04 -2.33
CA LYS A 34 -7.09 -11.06 -1.45
C LYS A 34 -6.58 -11.27 -0.03
N TYR A 35 -7.26 -10.71 0.92
CA TYR A 35 -6.86 -10.86 2.30
C TYR A 35 -8.09 -11.12 3.18
N LYS A 36 -7.87 -11.83 4.26
CA LYS A 36 -8.95 -12.17 5.17
C LYS A 36 -9.10 -11.15 6.27
N ASN A 37 -7.99 -10.60 6.72
CA ASN A 37 -8.00 -9.62 7.79
C ASN A 37 -6.72 -8.80 7.70
N ARG A 38 -6.59 -7.85 8.60
CA ARG A 38 -5.43 -6.95 8.60
C ARG A 38 -4.11 -7.70 8.77
N ASP A 39 -4.08 -8.67 9.66
CA ASP A 39 -2.86 -9.42 9.92
C ASP A 39 -2.43 -10.22 8.71
N ASP A 40 -3.38 -10.81 8.00
CA ASP A 40 -3.10 -11.55 6.79
C ASP A 40 -2.53 -10.61 5.72
N LEU A 41 -3.14 -9.45 5.57
CA LEU A 41 -2.68 -8.46 4.61
C LEU A 41 -1.26 -8.00 4.94
N LEU A 42 -1.02 -7.70 6.20
CA LEU A 42 0.29 -7.22 6.65
C LEU A 42 1.37 -8.27 6.36
N SER A 43 1.09 -9.53 6.64
CA SER A 43 2.01 -10.62 6.36
C SER A 43 2.38 -10.70 4.88
N ARG A 44 1.36 -10.59 4.04
CA ARG A 44 1.56 -10.69 2.60
C ARG A 44 2.37 -9.51 2.06
N LEU A 45 2.08 -8.32 2.56
CA LEU A 45 2.84 -7.13 2.14
C LEU A 45 4.30 -7.23 2.55
N LYS A 46 4.53 -7.70 3.75
CA LYS A 46 5.88 -7.87 4.25
C LYS A 46 6.66 -8.87 3.38
N GLU A 47 6.03 -9.99 3.07
CA GLU A 47 6.63 -11.01 2.23
C GLU A 47 7.00 -10.48 0.85
N ILE A 48 6.08 -9.75 0.25
CA ILE A 48 6.28 -9.20 -1.09
C ILE A 48 7.40 -8.17 -1.08
N ALA A 49 7.46 -7.34 -0.05
CA ALA A 49 8.52 -6.35 0.08
C ALA A 49 9.89 -7.03 0.18
N ILE A 50 9.97 -8.09 0.96
CA ILE A 50 11.21 -8.82 1.11
C ILE A 50 11.62 -9.49 -0.19
N GLU A 51 10.67 -10.12 -0.87
CA GLU A 51 10.94 -10.79 -2.15
C GLU A 51 11.45 -9.83 -3.21
N ASN A 52 10.97 -8.61 -3.20
CA ASN A 52 11.33 -7.61 -4.20
C ASN A 52 12.39 -6.63 -3.72
N ASP A 53 12.87 -6.83 -2.50
CA ASP A 53 13.89 -5.98 -1.91
C ASP A 53 13.45 -4.51 -1.89
N VAL A 54 12.22 -4.28 -1.43
CA VAL A 54 11.63 -2.96 -1.35
C VAL A 54 11.41 -2.62 0.11
N LYS A 55 11.73 -1.40 0.49
CA LYS A 55 11.56 -0.94 1.88
C LYS A 55 10.54 0.18 2.02
N SER A 56 9.92 0.57 0.94
CA SER A 56 9.00 1.71 0.93
C SER A 56 7.67 1.35 0.32
N PHE A 57 6.62 1.86 0.92
CA PHE A 57 5.25 1.67 0.42
C PHE A 57 4.60 3.01 0.18
N VAL A 58 3.77 3.09 -0.83
CA VAL A 58 2.89 4.22 -1.06
C VAL A 58 1.48 3.69 -1.00
N ILE A 59 0.68 4.21 -0.10
CA ILE A 59 -0.70 3.76 0.05
C ILE A 59 -1.61 4.83 -0.53
N GLY A 60 -2.43 4.44 -1.50
CA GLY A 60 -3.47 5.32 -2.01
C GLY A 60 -4.56 5.44 -0.96
N TYR A 61 -4.69 6.59 -0.36
CA TYR A 61 -5.66 6.79 0.70
C TYR A 61 -7.06 6.88 0.11
N PRO A 62 -7.97 5.98 0.50
CA PRO A 62 -9.29 5.94 -0.12
C PRO A 62 -10.20 7.03 0.43
N LEU A 63 -10.22 8.15 -0.24
CA LEU A 63 -11.15 9.22 0.10
C LEU A 63 -12.46 8.90 -0.57
N ASN A 64 -13.43 8.50 0.21
CA ASN A 64 -14.70 8.15 -0.36
C ASN A 64 -15.44 9.42 -0.80
N MET A 65 -16.47 9.21 -1.56
CA MET A 65 -17.21 10.31 -2.17
C MET A 65 -17.90 11.20 -1.17
N ASN A 66 -18.15 10.71 0.02
CA ASN A 66 -18.86 11.46 1.03
C ASN A 66 -17.93 12.06 2.06
N ASN A 67 -16.64 11.93 1.86
CA ASN A 67 -15.63 12.42 2.79
C ASN A 67 -15.77 11.86 4.19
N LYS A 68 -16.34 10.69 4.30
CA LYS A 68 -16.53 10.05 5.57
C LYS A 68 -15.46 9.01 5.79
N LYS A 69 -14.99 8.92 7.02
CA LYS A 69 -14.14 7.82 7.38
C LYS A 69 -15.00 6.58 7.47
N ASN A 70 -14.51 5.50 6.93
CA ASN A 70 -15.22 4.23 6.96
C ASN A 70 -14.23 3.15 7.35
N GLU A 71 -14.67 1.90 7.27
CA GLU A 71 -13.82 0.79 7.65
C GLU A 71 -12.55 0.72 6.83
N MET A 72 -12.62 1.13 5.58
CA MET A 72 -11.46 1.10 4.70
C MET A 72 -10.41 2.11 5.14
N THR A 73 -10.81 3.32 5.50
CA THR A 73 -9.84 4.32 5.94
C THR A 73 -9.21 3.92 7.25
N LYS A 74 -9.99 3.29 8.14
CA LYS A 74 -9.44 2.80 9.39
C LYS A 74 -8.41 1.70 9.15
N LEU A 75 -8.70 0.80 8.21
CA LEU A 75 -7.76 -0.24 7.85
C LEU A 75 -6.45 0.35 7.33
N VAL A 76 -6.56 1.37 6.49
CA VAL A 76 -5.37 2.03 5.94
C VAL A 76 -4.56 2.67 7.06
N ASP A 77 -5.22 3.37 7.98
CA ASP A 77 -4.53 4.01 9.10
C ASP A 77 -3.80 2.98 9.96
N ASP A 78 -4.47 1.88 10.26
CA ASP A 78 -3.86 0.82 11.06
C ASP A 78 -2.68 0.19 10.34
N LEU A 79 -2.84 -0.04 9.06
CA LEU A 79 -1.79 -0.64 8.26
C LEU A 79 -0.57 0.28 8.17
N PHE A 80 -0.82 1.57 8.03
CA PHE A 80 0.24 2.57 8.02
C PHE A 80 1.09 2.44 9.29
N ASP A 81 0.43 2.45 10.44
CA ASP A 81 1.12 2.36 11.73
C ASP A 81 1.91 1.07 11.86
N GLU A 82 1.32 -0.04 11.44
CA GLU A 82 1.98 -1.33 11.54
C GLU A 82 3.22 -1.42 10.67
N LEU A 83 3.14 -0.89 9.45
CA LEU A 83 4.27 -0.91 8.56
C LEU A 83 5.41 -0.01 9.07
N ILE A 84 5.06 1.13 9.63
CA ILE A 84 6.04 2.00 10.24
C ILE A 84 6.75 1.27 11.39
N ASN A 85 5.99 0.54 12.20
CA ASN A 85 6.55 -0.22 13.31
C ASN A 85 7.49 -1.32 12.83
N LEU A 86 7.31 -1.80 11.63
CA LEU A 86 8.19 -2.81 11.04
C LEU A 86 9.40 -2.20 10.32
N ASN A 87 9.58 -0.90 10.48
CA ASN A 87 10.72 -0.17 9.90
C ASN A 87 10.65 0.01 8.39
N PHE A 88 9.45 -0.04 7.84
CA PHE A 88 9.26 0.34 6.44
C PHE A 88 9.00 1.84 6.35
N ASN A 89 9.34 2.41 5.22
CA ASN A 89 8.96 3.78 4.91
C ASN A 89 7.57 3.74 4.29
N VAL A 90 6.67 4.57 4.77
CA VAL A 90 5.31 4.55 4.27
C VAL A 90 4.86 5.96 3.95
N PHE A 91 4.29 6.13 2.78
CA PHE A 91 3.79 7.41 2.30
C PHE A 91 2.32 7.27 1.95
N LEU A 92 1.55 8.29 2.24
CA LEU A 92 0.14 8.31 1.86
C LEU A 92 -0.01 9.21 0.65
N GLN A 93 -0.80 8.75 -0.30
CA GLN A 93 -1.10 9.54 -1.49
C GLN A 93 -2.59 9.82 -1.54
N ASP A 94 -2.95 11.08 -1.69
CA ASP A 94 -4.32 11.49 -1.81
C ASP A 94 -4.75 11.27 -3.26
N GLU A 95 -5.67 10.36 -3.46
CA GLU A 95 -6.10 10.01 -4.81
C GLU A 95 -6.84 11.11 -5.54
N ARG A 96 -7.31 12.11 -4.83
CA ARG A 96 -7.95 13.23 -5.49
C ARG A 96 -6.99 14.05 -6.33
N LEU A 97 -5.71 13.92 -6.05
CA LEU A 97 -4.70 14.70 -6.75
C LEU A 97 -4.17 14.03 -8.01
N SER A 98 -4.56 12.82 -8.24
CA SER A 98 -4.06 12.08 -9.40
C SER A 98 -4.83 12.37 -10.67
#